data_7ce7071ed34cd13e209218c84d5adf81
#
_entry.id   7ce7071ed34cd13e209218c84d5adf81
#
_cell.length_a   1.000
_cell.length_b   1.000
_cell.length_c   1.000
_cell.angle_alpha   90.00
_cell.angle_beta   90.00
_cell.angle_gamma   90.00
#
_symmetry.space_group_name_H-M   'P 1'
#
loop_
_entity.id
_entity.type
_entity.pdbx_description
1 polymer ?
#
loop_
_entity_poly.entity_id
_entity_poly.type
_entity_poly.pdbx_seq_one_letter_code
_entity_poly.pdbx_strand_id
1 'polypeptide(L)'
;MCNCLYCYRPLLKGEKDMHQACIKKFFGTTTLPVLDYTMEQLDQLALQIIQDQTSLTGVQPKLSLHLNEHEGSKRLTIVGLWGGYICKPQTSQYEMMPEVEDLTMHLAEVARIEVVPHTLMRMADDSLCYLTRRIDRTSAGEKTAMEDMCQLTERQTEHKYKSSYERVGKAVLKYSSLPKMDVTNFFELLLFSWLTGNNDMHLKNFSLYEAADKIRLTPAYDLLNAVIVNPKDDEELA
;
A
#
# COMPACT_ATOMS: atom_id res chain seq x y z
N MET A 1 3.50 -25.59 -10.67
CA MET A 1 2.14 -25.12 -10.27
C MET A 1 2.26 -23.66 -9.98
N CYS A 2 1.38 -22.83 -10.52
CA CYS A 2 1.37 -21.40 -10.20
C CYS A 2 0.47 -21.14 -8.99
N ASN A 3 0.85 -20.20 -8.15
CA ASN A 3 0.07 -19.80 -6.99
C ASN A 3 -0.75 -18.54 -7.32
N CYS A 4 -1.86 -18.38 -6.62
CA CYS A 4 -2.71 -17.20 -6.68
C CYS A 4 -1.94 -15.97 -6.16
N LEU A 5 -1.89 -14.90 -6.93
CA LEU A 5 -1.19 -13.65 -6.58
C LEU A 5 -1.82 -12.90 -5.37
N TYR A 6 -3.05 -13.28 -4.99
CA TYR A 6 -3.73 -12.66 -3.84
C TYR A 6 -3.59 -13.48 -2.54
N CYS A 7 -3.68 -14.81 -2.58
CA CYS A 7 -3.74 -15.63 -1.35
C CYS A 7 -2.64 -16.69 -1.26
N TYR A 8 -1.73 -16.74 -2.21
CA TYR A 8 -0.58 -17.65 -2.33
C TYR A 8 -0.92 -19.14 -2.39
N ARG A 9 -2.19 -19.52 -2.39
CA ARG A 9 -2.62 -20.91 -2.53
C ARG A 9 -2.51 -21.36 -4.00
N PRO A 10 -2.30 -22.67 -4.25
CA PRO A 10 -2.24 -23.20 -5.62
C PRO A 10 -3.50 -22.86 -6.42
N LEU A 11 -3.32 -22.43 -7.67
CA LEU A 11 -4.42 -22.17 -8.60
C LEU A 11 -5.10 -23.48 -9.03
N LEU A 12 -6.41 -23.42 -9.26
CA LEU A 12 -7.18 -24.51 -9.82
C LEU A 12 -6.95 -24.60 -11.35
N LYS A 13 -7.30 -25.75 -11.93
CA LYS A 13 -7.18 -25.96 -13.36
C LYS A 13 -8.04 -24.95 -14.14
N GLY A 14 -7.40 -24.17 -15.00
CA GLY A 14 -8.06 -23.14 -15.82
C GLY A 14 -8.08 -21.74 -15.20
N GLU A 15 -7.64 -21.58 -13.94
CA GLU A 15 -7.43 -20.26 -13.36
C GLU A 15 -6.06 -19.70 -13.75
N LYS A 16 -6.01 -18.38 -13.95
CA LYS A 16 -4.79 -17.63 -14.23
C LYS A 16 -4.65 -16.50 -13.23
N ASP A 17 -3.47 -16.36 -12.66
CA ASP A 17 -3.05 -15.32 -11.71
C ASP A 17 -3.84 -15.29 -10.39
N MET A 18 -5.16 -15.41 -10.39
CA MET A 18 -5.99 -15.37 -9.17
C MET A 18 -7.18 -16.32 -9.23
N HIS A 19 -7.58 -16.84 -8.04
CA HIS A 19 -8.86 -17.53 -7.91
C HIS A 19 -10.03 -16.57 -8.15
N GLN A 20 -11.12 -17.05 -8.71
CA GLN A 20 -12.34 -16.25 -8.91
C GLN A 20 -12.87 -15.63 -7.59
N ALA A 21 -12.79 -16.36 -6.48
CA ALA A 21 -13.16 -15.85 -5.16
C ALA A 21 -12.25 -14.70 -4.69
N CYS A 22 -10.95 -14.76 -5.01
CA CYS A 22 -9.97 -13.72 -4.68
C CYS A 22 -10.22 -12.46 -5.53
N ILE A 23 -10.50 -12.62 -6.81
CA ILE A 23 -10.88 -11.51 -7.71
C ILE A 23 -12.11 -10.78 -7.14
N LYS A 24 -13.15 -11.54 -6.79
CA LYS A 24 -14.38 -10.97 -6.21
C LYS A 24 -14.10 -10.25 -4.88
N LYS A 25 -13.27 -10.82 -4.03
CA LYS A 25 -12.93 -10.22 -2.72
C LYS A 25 -12.15 -8.91 -2.88
N PHE A 26 -11.18 -8.85 -3.79
CA PHE A 26 -10.31 -7.68 -3.93
C PHE A 26 -10.91 -6.61 -4.84
N PHE A 27 -11.40 -6.98 -6.02
CA PHE A 27 -11.91 -6.03 -7.04
C PHE A 27 -13.43 -5.83 -7.00
N GLY A 28 -14.19 -6.70 -6.33
CA GLY A 28 -15.66 -6.70 -6.37
C GLY A 28 -16.24 -7.20 -7.70
N THR A 29 -15.42 -7.77 -8.59
CA THR A 29 -15.79 -8.23 -9.93
C THR A 29 -15.68 -9.74 -10.06
N THR A 30 -16.27 -10.33 -11.10
CA THR A 30 -16.16 -11.77 -11.38
C THR A 30 -15.03 -12.13 -12.34
N THR A 31 -14.48 -11.13 -13.04
CA THR A 31 -13.38 -11.27 -13.98
C THR A 31 -12.20 -10.45 -13.50
N LEU A 32 -10.97 -10.98 -13.67
CA LEU A 32 -9.75 -10.27 -13.36
C LEU A 32 -9.65 -9.02 -14.26
N PRO A 33 -9.54 -7.81 -13.68
CA PRO A 33 -9.30 -6.61 -14.48
C PRO A 33 -7.97 -6.68 -15.22
N VAL A 34 -7.90 -6.05 -16.38
CA VAL A 34 -6.66 -5.94 -17.15
C VAL A 34 -5.91 -4.68 -16.73
N LEU A 35 -4.60 -4.80 -16.50
CA LEU A 35 -3.66 -3.70 -16.35
C LEU A 35 -2.78 -3.66 -17.61
N ASP A 36 -3.22 -2.90 -18.60
CA ASP A 36 -2.65 -2.87 -19.96
C ASP A 36 -1.52 -1.82 -20.07
N TYR A 37 -0.53 -1.95 -19.18
CA TYR A 37 0.68 -1.13 -19.18
C TYR A 37 1.89 -2.05 -19.02
N THR A 38 2.99 -1.68 -19.68
CA THR A 38 4.30 -2.30 -19.44
C THR A 38 5.03 -1.54 -18.33
N MET A 39 6.02 -2.18 -17.74
CA MET A 39 6.89 -1.53 -16.74
C MET A 39 7.53 -0.25 -17.29
N GLU A 40 8.05 -0.30 -18.53
CA GLU A 40 8.65 0.86 -19.18
C GLU A 40 7.67 2.05 -19.30
N GLN A 41 6.42 1.78 -19.69
CA GLN A 41 5.37 2.80 -19.76
C GLN A 41 5.06 3.40 -18.40
N LEU A 42 5.01 2.58 -17.33
CA LEU A 42 4.76 3.08 -15.98
C LEU A 42 5.93 3.92 -15.46
N ASP A 43 7.16 3.51 -15.74
CA ASP A 43 8.36 4.29 -15.38
C ASP A 43 8.38 5.65 -16.07
N GLN A 44 8.06 5.71 -17.37
CA GLN A 44 7.98 6.97 -18.11
C GLN A 44 6.90 7.90 -17.55
N LEU A 45 5.71 7.38 -17.25
CA LEU A 45 4.62 8.14 -16.63
C LEU A 45 4.98 8.62 -15.22
N ALA A 46 5.65 7.78 -14.43
CA ALA A 46 6.11 8.14 -13.10
C ALA A 46 7.13 9.28 -13.14
N LEU A 47 8.08 9.24 -14.08
CA LEU A 47 9.05 10.32 -14.28
C LEU A 47 8.37 11.65 -14.67
N GLN A 48 7.34 11.62 -15.50
CA GLN A 48 6.56 12.81 -15.85
C GLN A 48 5.85 13.39 -14.62
N ILE A 49 5.20 12.55 -13.80
CA ILE A 49 4.51 12.99 -12.59
C ILE A 49 5.49 13.58 -11.57
N ILE A 50 6.70 13.01 -11.43
CA ILE A 50 7.73 13.51 -10.52
C ILE A 50 8.28 14.87 -11.03
N GLN A 51 8.49 15.04 -12.33
CA GLN A 51 8.94 16.31 -12.91
C GLN A 51 7.93 17.43 -12.70
N ASP A 52 6.63 17.13 -12.79
CA ASP A 52 5.56 18.11 -12.59
C ASP A 52 5.38 18.48 -11.09
N GLN A 53 5.82 17.65 -10.16
CA GLN A 53 5.59 17.84 -8.71
C GLN A 53 6.82 18.34 -7.93
N THR A 54 7.91 18.72 -8.56
CA THR A 54 9.13 19.29 -7.92
C THR A 54 9.53 18.63 -6.60
N SER A 55 9.55 17.31 -6.48
CA SER A 55 9.98 16.71 -5.21
C SER A 55 10.67 15.36 -5.33
N LEU A 56 11.87 15.34 -4.74
CA LEU A 56 12.59 14.22 -4.15
C LEU A 56 12.87 12.99 -5.05
N THR A 57 14.11 12.95 -5.50
CA THR A 57 14.79 11.74 -6.01
C THR A 57 14.74 10.63 -4.97
N GLY A 58 14.41 9.41 -5.39
CA GLY A 58 14.49 8.19 -4.57
C GLY A 58 13.16 7.65 -4.02
N VAL A 59 12.04 8.28 -4.33
CA VAL A 59 10.73 7.76 -3.91
C VAL A 59 10.19 6.77 -4.94
N GLN A 60 9.75 5.58 -4.50
CA GLN A 60 9.06 4.62 -5.36
C GLN A 60 7.83 5.27 -6.02
N PRO A 61 7.67 5.17 -7.35
CA PRO A 61 6.50 5.73 -8.04
C PRO A 61 5.21 5.10 -7.52
N LYS A 62 4.23 5.96 -7.23
CA LYS A 62 2.88 5.54 -6.81
C LYS A 62 1.88 6.08 -7.82
N LEU A 63 1.22 5.18 -8.53
CA LEU A 63 0.26 5.51 -9.55
C LEU A 63 -1.16 5.26 -9.06
N SER A 64 -2.02 6.25 -9.19
CA SER A 64 -3.43 6.13 -8.83
C SER A 64 -4.21 5.49 -9.98
N LEU A 65 -4.92 4.39 -9.69
CA LEU A 65 -5.70 3.67 -10.69
C LEU A 65 -7.19 3.68 -10.37
N HIS A 66 -7.99 3.73 -11.42
CA HIS A 66 -9.44 3.56 -11.35
C HIS A 66 -9.87 2.31 -12.10
N LEU A 67 -10.82 1.56 -11.52
CA LEU A 67 -11.40 0.38 -12.16
C LEU A 67 -12.57 0.81 -13.04
N ASN A 68 -12.37 0.73 -14.35
CA ASN A 68 -13.38 1.05 -15.36
C ASN A 68 -13.96 -0.22 -16.00
N GLU A 69 -15.19 -0.10 -16.47
CA GLU A 69 -15.82 -1.09 -17.35
C GLU A 69 -15.98 -0.48 -18.74
N HIS A 70 -15.40 -1.11 -19.73
CA HIS A 70 -15.52 -0.71 -21.12
C HIS A 70 -15.81 -1.95 -21.98
N GLU A 71 -16.91 -1.93 -22.73
CA GLU A 71 -17.32 -3.04 -23.62
C GLU A 71 -17.34 -4.42 -22.94
N GLY A 72 -17.79 -4.48 -21.67
CA GLY A 72 -17.83 -5.73 -20.89
C GLY A 72 -16.48 -6.21 -20.34
N SER A 73 -15.39 -5.49 -20.63
CA SER A 73 -14.06 -5.72 -20.05
C SER A 73 -13.80 -4.80 -18.88
N LYS A 74 -13.27 -5.33 -17.78
CA LYS A 74 -12.81 -4.56 -16.63
C LYS A 74 -11.35 -4.17 -16.85
N ARG A 75 -11.02 -2.87 -16.70
CA ARG A 75 -9.68 -2.34 -16.87
C ARG A 75 -9.29 -1.42 -15.73
N LEU A 76 -8.03 -1.51 -15.30
CA LEU A 76 -7.42 -0.54 -14.42
C LEU A 76 -6.74 0.53 -15.27
N THR A 77 -7.17 1.78 -15.12
CA THR A 77 -6.63 2.94 -15.86
C THR A 77 -5.98 3.92 -14.91
N ILE A 78 -4.86 4.50 -15.33
CA ILE A 78 -4.18 5.55 -14.56
C ILE A 78 -5.05 6.80 -14.59
N VAL A 79 -5.25 7.34 -13.40
CA VAL A 79 -5.99 8.58 -13.19
C VAL A 79 -5.18 9.49 -12.25
N GLY A 80 -5.54 10.76 -12.15
CA GLY A 80 -4.90 11.67 -11.21
C GLY A 80 -5.09 11.24 -9.75
N LEU A 81 -5.62 12.12 -8.91
CA LEU A 81 -5.72 11.88 -7.46
C LEU A 81 -6.91 10.97 -7.03
N TRP A 82 -7.83 10.65 -7.93
CA TRP A 82 -9.16 10.13 -7.59
C TRP A 82 -9.33 8.60 -7.80
N GLY A 83 -8.26 7.87 -8.02
CA GLY A 83 -8.34 6.42 -8.19
C GLY A 83 -8.68 5.69 -6.88
N GLY A 84 -9.34 4.53 -7.00
CA GLY A 84 -9.64 3.63 -5.88
C GLY A 84 -8.50 2.69 -5.51
N TYR A 85 -7.44 2.66 -6.32
CA TYR A 85 -6.27 1.79 -6.14
C TYR A 85 -4.97 2.58 -6.25
N ILE A 86 -3.93 2.08 -5.61
CA ILE A 86 -2.55 2.56 -5.75
C ILE A 86 -1.74 1.40 -6.31
N CYS A 87 -1.06 1.64 -7.43
CA CYS A 87 -0.11 0.72 -8.04
C CYS A 87 1.31 1.20 -7.79
N LYS A 88 2.15 0.30 -7.34
CA LYS A 88 3.58 0.49 -7.17
C LYS A 88 4.30 -0.50 -8.08
N PRO A 89 4.82 -0.06 -9.22
CA PRO A 89 5.59 -0.90 -10.12
C PRO A 89 6.96 -1.25 -9.54
N GLN A 90 7.62 -2.23 -10.14
CA GLN A 90 9.02 -2.52 -9.91
C GLN A 90 9.87 -1.28 -10.25
N THR A 91 10.92 -1.03 -9.50
CA THR A 91 11.88 0.06 -9.77
C THR A 91 13.19 -0.52 -10.33
N SER A 92 13.91 0.28 -11.10
CA SER A 92 15.24 -0.10 -11.58
C SER A 92 16.33 -0.09 -10.48
N GLN A 93 16.06 0.57 -9.36
CA GLN A 93 17.01 0.76 -8.27
C GLN A 93 17.07 -0.45 -7.32
N TYR A 94 15.93 -1.08 -7.06
CA TYR A 94 15.80 -2.18 -6.12
C TYR A 94 15.03 -3.33 -6.75
N GLU A 95 15.55 -4.55 -6.63
CA GLU A 95 14.90 -5.74 -7.19
C GLU A 95 13.77 -6.24 -6.30
N MET A 96 12.75 -6.80 -6.93
CA MET A 96 11.62 -7.50 -6.27
C MET A 96 10.86 -6.67 -5.22
N MET A 97 10.85 -5.34 -5.34
CA MET A 97 10.13 -4.48 -4.38
C MET A 97 8.63 -4.81 -4.26
N PRO A 98 7.87 -5.00 -5.37
CA PRO A 98 6.46 -5.38 -5.30
C PRO A 98 6.23 -6.69 -4.53
N GLU A 99 7.06 -7.70 -4.79
CA GLU A 99 6.95 -9.03 -4.16
C GLU A 99 7.32 -8.97 -2.68
N VAL A 100 8.35 -8.21 -2.31
CA VAL A 100 8.78 -8.05 -0.92
C VAL A 100 7.75 -7.26 -0.12
N GLU A 101 7.16 -6.21 -0.70
CA GLU A 101 6.08 -5.46 -0.05
C GLU A 101 4.85 -6.35 0.17
N ASP A 102 4.39 -7.05 -0.87
CA ASP A 102 3.23 -7.94 -0.77
C ASP A 102 3.45 -9.09 0.24
N LEU A 103 4.65 -9.68 0.26
CA LEU A 103 5.02 -10.68 1.24
C LEU A 103 5.02 -10.12 2.67
N THR A 104 5.57 -8.93 2.89
CA THR A 104 5.63 -8.30 4.21
C THR A 104 4.21 -7.99 4.72
N MET A 105 3.33 -7.51 3.84
CA MET A 105 1.91 -7.30 4.16
C MET A 105 1.20 -8.61 4.52
N HIS A 106 1.45 -9.72 3.80
CA HIS A 106 0.90 -11.03 4.14
C HIS A 106 1.45 -11.57 5.48
N LEU A 107 2.72 -11.33 5.80
CA LEU A 107 3.28 -11.66 7.11
C LEU A 107 2.60 -10.89 8.23
N ALA A 108 2.24 -9.62 8.00
CA ALA A 108 1.46 -8.84 8.95
C ALA A 108 0.06 -9.44 9.19
N GLU A 109 -0.63 -9.91 8.13
CA GLU A 109 -1.91 -10.64 8.28
C GLU A 109 -1.73 -11.90 9.13
N VAL A 110 -0.66 -12.68 8.93
CA VAL A 110 -0.33 -13.87 9.73
C VAL A 110 -0.10 -13.49 11.19
N ALA A 111 0.54 -12.35 11.45
CA ALA A 111 0.73 -11.78 12.79
C ALA A 111 -0.56 -11.17 13.37
N ARG A 112 -1.69 -11.22 12.64
CA ARG A 112 -3.01 -10.66 13.01
C ARG A 112 -3.03 -9.14 13.11
N ILE A 113 -2.12 -8.47 12.42
CA ILE A 113 -2.17 -7.03 12.21
C ILE A 113 -3.17 -6.77 11.09
N GLU A 114 -4.09 -5.84 11.30
CA GLU A 114 -5.03 -5.43 10.26
C GLU A 114 -4.27 -4.64 9.19
N VAL A 115 -4.39 -5.07 7.93
CA VAL A 115 -3.73 -4.42 6.79
C VAL A 115 -4.74 -3.97 5.74
N VAL A 116 -4.37 -2.98 4.95
CA VAL A 116 -5.19 -2.60 3.78
C VAL A 116 -5.25 -3.75 2.78
N PRO A 117 -6.35 -3.91 2.01
CA PRO A 117 -6.43 -4.92 0.96
C PRO A 117 -5.33 -4.69 -0.08
N HIS A 118 -4.53 -5.74 -0.36
CA HIS A 118 -3.39 -5.69 -1.26
C HIS A 118 -3.27 -6.97 -2.08
N THR A 119 -2.50 -6.93 -3.14
CA THR A 119 -2.20 -8.08 -4.01
C THR A 119 -1.06 -7.75 -4.95
N LEU A 120 -0.40 -8.77 -5.48
CA LEU A 120 0.37 -8.63 -6.71
C LEU A 120 -0.56 -8.64 -7.93
N MET A 121 -0.18 -7.92 -8.96
CA MET A 121 -0.88 -7.91 -10.24
C MET A 121 0.09 -7.99 -11.40
N ARG A 122 -0.27 -8.77 -12.42
CA ARG A 122 0.52 -8.93 -13.65
C ARG A 122 0.21 -7.82 -14.62
N MET A 123 1.26 -7.24 -15.19
CA MET A 123 1.21 -6.20 -16.22
C MET A 123 1.24 -6.80 -17.63
N ALA A 124 1.17 -5.95 -18.66
CA ALA A 124 1.12 -6.37 -20.05
C ALA A 124 2.39 -7.09 -20.53
N ASP A 125 3.53 -6.83 -19.92
CA ASP A 125 4.83 -7.45 -20.20
C ASP A 125 5.16 -8.63 -19.26
N ASP A 126 4.16 -9.17 -18.57
CA ASP A 126 4.27 -10.24 -17.55
C ASP A 126 5.03 -9.87 -16.28
N SER A 127 5.54 -8.66 -16.13
CA SER A 127 6.12 -8.17 -14.88
C SER A 127 5.05 -8.01 -13.80
N LEU A 128 5.47 -7.94 -12.53
CA LEU A 128 4.56 -7.78 -11.40
C LEU A 128 4.62 -6.35 -10.87
N CYS A 129 3.47 -5.86 -10.41
CA CYS A 129 3.37 -4.67 -9.57
C CYS A 129 2.61 -5.00 -8.28
N TYR A 130 2.89 -4.25 -7.23
CA TYR A 130 2.09 -4.27 -6.02
C TYR A 130 0.87 -3.35 -6.21
N LEU A 131 -0.28 -3.85 -5.84
CA LEU A 131 -1.55 -3.13 -5.94
C LEU A 131 -2.26 -3.13 -4.59
N THR A 132 -2.62 -1.96 -4.10
CA THR A 132 -3.41 -1.81 -2.88
C THR A 132 -4.69 -1.03 -3.14
N ARG A 133 -5.78 -1.41 -2.45
CA ARG A 133 -7.03 -0.68 -2.49
C ARG A 133 -7.00 0.45 -1.47
N ARG A 134 -7.37 1.65 -1.89
CA ARG A 134 -7.45 2.81 -1.01
C ARG A 134 -8.57 2.67 -0.01
N ILE A 135 -8.27 2.94 1.25
CA ILE A 135 -9.23 2.93 2.36
C ILE A 135 -9.83 4.32 2.63
N ASP A 136 -9.21 5.37 2.08
CA ASP A 136 -9.71 6.74 2.13
C ASP A 136 -10.72 7.05 1.01
N ARG A 137 -11.32 6.00 0.42
CA ARG A 137 -12.37 6.09 -0.59
C ARG A 137 -13.50 5.12 -0.26
N THR A 138 -14.73 5.62 -0.35
CA THR A 138 -15.92 4.76 -0.32
C THR A 138 -16.05 3.95 -1.61
N SER A 139 -16.93 2.96 -1.63
CA SER A 139 -17.27 2.23 -2.87
C SER A 139 -17.85 3.13 -3.97
N ALA A 140 -18.42 4.28 -3.61
CA ALA A 140 -18.90 5.30 -4.53
C ALA A 140 -17.80 6.25 -5.02
N GLY A 141 -16.55 6.10 -4.54
CA GLY A 141 -15.40 6.95 -4.90
C GLY A 141 -15.29 8.23 -4.07
N GLU A 142 -16.16 8.44 -3.09
CA GLU A 142 -16.12 9.61 -2.21
C GLU A 142 -14.92 9.52 -1.25
N LYS A 143 -14.33 10.66 -0.93
CA LYS A 143 -13.19 10.73 -0.01
C LYS A 143 -13.66 10.62 1.44
N THR A 144 -13.09 9.70 2.18
CA THR A 144 -13.17 9.60 3.63
C THR A 144 -12.06 10.45 4.26
N ALA A 145 -12.35 11.11 5.37
CA ALA A 145 -11.34 11.86 6.11
C ALA A 145 -10.23 10.93 6.59
N MET A 146 -9.00 11.24 6.22
CA MET A 146 -7.79 10.51 6.60
C MET A 146 -6.62 11.48 6.65
N GLU A 147 -5.88 11.46 7.76
CA GLU A 147 -4.70 12.29 7.98
C GLU A 147 -3.53 11.45 8.47
N ASP A 148 -2.36 11.64 7.86
CA ASP A 148 -1.13 11.00 8.31
C ASP A 148 -0.53 11.73 9.54
N MET A 149 0.45 11.10 10.19
CA MET A 149 1.05 11.69 11.40
C MET A 149 1.91 12.93 11.12
N CYS A 150 2.33 13.20 9.88
CA CYS A 150 2.89 14.50 9.52
C CYS A 150 1.82 15.60 9.68
N GLN A 151 0.62 15.37 9.13
CA GLN A 151 -0.51 16.30 9.20
C GLN A 151 -0.98 16.49 10.65
N LEU A 152 -1.23 15.40 11.38
CA LEU A 152 -1.70 15.42 12.77
C LEU A 152 -0.70 16.03 13.77
N THR A 153 0.59 16.03 13.44
CA THR A 153 1.65 16.64 14.26
C THR A 153 2.17 17.95 13.68
N GLU A 154 1.46 18.53 12.69
CA GLU A 154 1.78 19.80 12.03
C GLU A 154 3.20 19.84 11.47
N ARG A 155 3.63 18.73 10.82
CA ARG A 155 4.94 18.62 10.20
C ARG A 155 4.83 18.57 8.68
N GLN A 156 5.80 19.21 8.03
CA GLN A 156 5.95 19.14 6.58
C GLN A 156 6.50 17.77 6.15
N THR A 157 6.24 17.38 4.90
CA THR A 157 6.67 16.09 4.34
C THR A 157 8.18 15.88 4.41
N GLU A 158 8.98 16.97 4.27
CA GLU A 158 10.45 16.92 4.36
C GLU A 158 10.94 16.51 5.76
N HIS A 159 10.07 16.61 6.76
CA HIS A 159 10.37 16.25 8.15
C HIS A 159 9.78 14.90 8.55
N LYS A 160 9.38 14.06 7.59
CA LYS A 160 8.72 12.78 7.89
C LYS A 160 9.55 11.85 8.78
N TYR A 161 10.88 11.94 8.74
CA TYR A 161 11.82 11.19 9.60
C TYR A 161 12.21 11.92 10.90
N LYS A 162 11.81 13.18 11.07
CA LYS A 162 12.20 13.99 12.23
C LYS A 162 11.15 13.93 13.33
N SER A 163 10.92 12.77 13.91
CA SER A 163 9.98 12.58 15.02
C SER A 163 10.40 11.41 15.90
N SER A 164 9.51 11.00 16.79
CA SER A 164 9.65 9.78 17.56
C SER A 164 8.33 9.01 17.59
N TYR A 165 8.40 7.71 17.71
CA TYR A 165 7.23 6.85 17.85
C TYR A 165 6.42 7.17 19.12
N GLU A 166 7.07 7.70 20.17
CA GLU A 166 6.36 8.21 21.34
C GLU A 166 5.42 9.37 21.00
N ARG A 167 5.82 10.28 20.11
CA ARG A 167 4.94 11.35 19.62
C ARG A 167 3.77 10.83 18.81
N VAL A 168 4.02 9.83 17.95
CA VAL A 168 2.96 9.16 17.21
C VAL A 168 1.97 8.52 18.18
N GLY A 169 2.45 7.76 19.16
CA GLY A 169 1.59 7.16 20.19
C GLY A 169 0.78 8.19 20.97
N LYS A 170 1.37 9.36 21.32
CA LYS A 170 0.65 10.47 21.95
C LYS A 170 -0.42 11.07 21.04
N ALA A 171 -0.17 11.18 19.73
CA ALA A 171 -1.15 11.65 18.76
C ALA A 171 -2.31 10.64 18.63
N VAL A 172 -2.02 9.33 18.55
CA VAL A 172 -3.04 8.28 18.57
C VAL A 172 -3.90 8.38 19.83
N LEU A 173 -3.28 8.49 21.02
CA LEU A 173 -4.02 8.64 22.29
C LEU A 173 -4.89 9.89 22.33
N LYS A 174 -4.47 10.97 21.69
CA LYS A 174 -5.17 12.26 21.70
C LYS A 174 -6.37 12.29 20.74
N TYR A 175 -6.23 11.73 19.56
CA TYR A 175 -7.19 11.93 18.46
C TYR A 175 -8.07 10.72 18.16
N SER A 176 -7.66 9.50 18.55
CA SER A 176 -8.47 8.31 18.32
C SER A 176 -9.72 8.27 19.21
N SER A 177 -10.82 7.78 18.68
CA SER A 177 -12.05 7.48 19.43
C SER A 177 -11.91 6.23 20.32
N LEU A 178 -10.92 5.35 20.06
CA LEU A 178 -10.60 4.17 20.86
C LEU A 178 -9.10 4.14 21.26
N PRO A 179 -8.64 5.15 22.01
CA PRO A 179 -7.22 5.44 22.16
C PRO A 179 -6.38 4.29 22.71
N LYS A 180 -6.89 3.56 23.70
CA LYS A 180 -6.15 2.42 24.31
C LYS A 180 -5.98 1.27 23.31
N MET A 181 -6.99 0.97 22.53
CA MET A 181 -6.94 -0.09 21.51
C MET A 181 -5.98 0.32 20.37
N ASP A 182 -6.15 1.53 19.85
CA ASP A 182 -5.36 1.98 18.70
C ASP A 182 -3.89 2.21 19.05
N VAL A 183 -3.54 2.62 20.30
CA VAL A 183 -2.14 2.70 20.73
C VAL A 183 -1.52 1.31 20.91
N THR A 184 -2.31 0.30 21.30
CA THR A 184 -1.83 -1.08 21.36
C THR A 184 -1.56 -1.62 19.95
N ASN A 185 -2.50 -1.42 19.01
CA ASN A 185 -2.31 -1.82 17.61
C ASN A 185 -1.11 -1.09 16.97
N PHE A 186 -0.91 0.18 17.30
CA PHE A 186 0.27 0.93 16.88
C PHE A 186 1.58 0.31 17.41
N PHE A 187 1.61 -0.07 18.67
CA PHE A 187 2.78 -0.72 19.27
C PHE A 187 3.07 -2.10 18.65
N GLU A 188 2.03 -2.90 18.40
CA GLU A 188 2.16 -4.18 17.71
C GLU A 188 2.72 -4.01 16.28
N LEU A 189 2.26 -2.98 15.57
CA LEU A 189 2.78 -2.64 14.23
C LEU A 189 4.25 -2.22 14.28
N LEU A 190 4.67 -1.45 15.27
CA LEU A 190 6.09 -1.08 15.45
C LEU A 190 6.96 -2.31 15.74
N LEU A 191 6.50 -3.18 16.66
CA LEU A 191 7.22 -4.40 16.98
C LEU A 191 7.36 -5.32 15.77
N PHE A 192 6.29 -5.47 14.99
CA PHE A 192 6.31 -6.21 13.73
C PHE A 192 7.31 -5.62 12.75
N SER A 193 7.29 -4.31 12.56
CA SER A 193 8.21 -3.61 11.64
C SER A 193 9.67 -3.81 12.03
N TRP A 194 9.98 -3.71 13.31
CA TRP A 194 11.32 -3.99 13.81
C TRP A 194 11.73 -5.45 13.58
N LEU A 195 10.87 -6.42 13.88
CA LEU A 195 11.14 -7.85 13.70
C LEU A 195 11.32 -8.25 12.23
N THR A 196 10.64 -7.56 11.32
CA THR A 196 10.68 -7.84 9.87
C THR A 196 11.70 -6.98 9.11
N GLY A 197 12.47 -6.13 9.79
CA GLY A 197 13.44 -5.25 9.14
C GLY A 197 12.80 -4.18 8.24
N ASN A 198 11.59 -3.73 8.60
CA ASN A 198 10.95 -2.59 7.95
C ASN A 198 11.42 -1.30 8.62
N ASN A 199 12.60 -0.84 8.25
CA ASN A 199 13.24 0.35 8.84
C ASN A 199 12.80 1.68 8.21
N ASP A 200 11.96 1.68 7.16
CA ASP A 200 11.40 2.91 6.54
C ASP A 200 10.05 3.34 7.15
N MET A 201 9.80 3.05 8.43
CA MET A 201 8.56 3.40 9.11
C MET A 201 8.58 4.83 9.64
N HIS A 202 8.24 5.77 8.78
CA HIS A 202 8.19 7.20 9.09
C HIS A 202 6.76 7.72 9.38
N LEU A 203 6.61 9.00 9.74
CA LEU A 203 5.33 9.61 10.10
C LEU A 203 4.20 9.40 9.08
N LYS A 204 4.49 9.30 7.80
CA LYS A 204 3.47 9.12 6.75
C LYS A 204 2.98 7.68 6.61
N ASN A 205 3.61 6.72 7.28
CA ASN A 205 3.17 5.32 7.31
C ASN A 205 2.11 5.04 8.39
N PHE A 206 1.77 6.05 9.18
CA PHE A 206 0.73 5.98 10.19
C PHE A 206 -0.31 7.05 9.94
N SER A 207 -1.59 6.67 9.96
CA SER A 207 -2.70 7.60 9.77
C SER A 207 -3.85 7.31 10.72
N LEU A 208 -4.65 8.33 10.96
CA LEU A 208 -5.99 8.18 11.51
C LEU A 208 -7.00 8.44 10.40
N TYR A 209 -8.10 7.72 10.42
CA TYR A 209 -9.18 7.87 9.46
C TYR A 209 -10.55 7.78 10.12
N GLU A 210 -11.54 8.32 9.47
CA GLU A 210 -12.93 8.21 9.90
C GLU A 210 -13.51 6.88 9.40
N ALA A 211 -13.92 6.02 10.34
CA ALA A 211 -14.56 4.75 10.08
C ALA A 211 -15.81 4.62 10.94
N ALA A 212 -16.99 4.52 10.32
CA ALA A 212 -18.28 4.40 11.03
C ALA A 212 -18.45 5.45 12.15
N ASP A 213 -18.28 6.72 11.81
CA ASP A 213 -18.37 7.89 12.70
C ASP A 213 -17.36 7.90 13.86
N LYS A 214 -16.27 7.15 13.73
CA LYS A 214 -15.18 7.10 14.71
C LYS A 214 -13.84 7.36 14.06
N ILE A 215 -13.01 8.13 14.73
CA ILE A 215 -11.61 8.30 14.35
C ILE A 215 -10.80 7.12 14.89
N ARG A 216 -10.13 6.39 14.01
CA ARG A 216 -9.40 5.16 14.32
C ARG A 216 -8.01 5.16 13.67
N LEU A 217 -7.10 4.40 14.25
CA LEU A 217 -5.87 4.04 13.54
C LEU A 217 -6.24 3.25 12.28
N THR A 218 -5.63 3.61 11.14
CA THR A 218 -5.85 2.87 9.90
C THR A 218 -5.32 1.44 10.00
N PRO A 219 -5.87 0.50 9.21
CA PRO A 219 -5.13 -0.72 8.86
C PRO A 219 -3.74 -0.36 8.35
N ALA A 220 -2.74 -1.20 8.61
CA ALA A 220 -1.37 -0.98 8.19
C ALA A 220 -1.23 -0.98 6.66
N TYR A 221 -0.34 -0.16 6.15
CA TYR A 221 -0.01 -0.04 4.73
C TYR A 221 1.47 0.30 4.57
N ASP A 222 2.00 0.11 3.37
CA ASP A 222 3.39 0.49 3.05
C ASP A 222 4.42 -0.30 3.91
N LEU A 223 4.15 -1.59 4.18
CA LEU A 223 5.07 -2.45 4.93
C LEU A 223 6.03 -3.13 3.97
N LEU A 224 7.31 -2.80 4.10
CA LEU A 224 8.38 -3.32 3.26
C LEU A 224 9.52 -3.83 4.14
N ASN A 225 9.98 -5.06 3.93
CA ASN A 225 11.26 -5.48 4.52
C ASN A 225 12.39 -4.75 3.79
N ALA A 226 12.77 -3.58 4.31
CA ALA A 226 13.76 -2.71 3.69
C ALA A 226 15.17 -3.33 3.72
N VAL A 227 15.48 -4.16 4.72
CA VAL A 227 16.77 -4.86 4.84
C VAL A 227 16.99 -5.85 3.68
N ILE A 228 15.93 -6.53 3.21
CA ILE A 228 16.03 -7.42 2.03
C ILE A 228 16.25 -6.58 0.76
N VAL A 229 15.53 -5.48 0.63
CA VAL A 229 15.56 -4.62 -0.56
C VAL A 229 16.85 -3.81 -0.64
N ASN A 230 17.33 -3.30 0.49
CA ASN A 230 18.55 -2.53 0.62
C ASN A 230 19.44 -3.07 1.76
N PRO A 231 20.20 -4.16 1.54
CA PRO A 231 21.03 -4.77 2.59
C PRO A 231 22.16 -3.87 3.13
N LYS A 232 22.37 -2.71 2.55
CA LYS A 232 23.39 -1.73 3.01
C LYS A 232 22.83 -0.72 4.01
N ASP A 233 21.53 -0.73 4.19
CA ASP A 233 20.87 0.10 5.18
C ASP A 233 20.98 -0.60 6.55
N ASP A 234 21.70 0.02 7.47
CA ASP A 234 22.00 -0.48 8.81
C ASP A 234 21.15 0.20 9.89
N GLU A 235 20.20 1.05 9.51
CA GLU A 235 19.23 1.62 10.45
C GLU A 235 18.24 0.55 10.94
N GLU A 236 17.93 0.56 12.24
CA GLU A 236 16.99 -0.41 12.81
C GLU A 236 15.52 0.01 12.62
N LEU A 237 15.23 1.29 12.78
CA LEU A 237 13.92 1.93 12.52
C LEU A 237 14.13 3.42 12.21
N ALA A 238 13.30 3.98 11.32
CA ALA A 238 13.35 5.39 10.93
C ALA A 238 12.93 6.37 12.04
#